data_82965ca703a3a4e85c39cc14468ec9a2
#
_entry.id   82965ca703a3a4e85c39cc14468ec9a2
#
_cell.length_a   1.000
_cell.length_b   1.000
_cell.length_c   1.000
_cell.angle_alpha   90.00
_cell.angle_beta   90.00
_cell.angle_gamma   90.00
#
_symmetry.space_group_name_H-M   'P 1'
#
loop_
_entity.id
_entity.type
_entity.pdbx_description
1 polymer ?
#
loop_
_entity_poly.entity_id
_entity_poly.type
_entity_poly.pdbx_seq_one_letter_code
_entity_poly.pdbx_strand_id
1 'polypeptide(L)'
;IIPENDRPIDLDSLSRWAHSRIDAHIERCTNEALMEWLLNPHRIGDENNLNREEIIEMAHCGIDLHLEEVRNCHSNLNMEELQKWRKGGQRGTFPAPDGFANSGEHIPPEISTGSITWSEAWAIARPWFVDPDAPPFSMQTIHPEQWFQGEYDLVYRWNGKIRIIDLKASVGNNDRSRLYSEQLRLYSWLWWETHDRGDIVDGLEIWYLGPGKRKIVDSPDEKELIRISKEMKEIYETLGNINSEDDAPLNPSPIHYFEEGGIQIGIADNPVERCKTCPYVALCPQGGHDASLPNHKTA
;
A
#
# COMPACT_ATOMS: atom_id res chain seq x y z
N ILE A 1 16.45 2.40 -13.76
CA ILE A 1 16.79 2.05 -15.15
C ILE A 1 17.87 1.00 -15.11
N ILE A 2 17.71 -0.09 -15.87
CA ILE A 2 18.71 -1.14 -15.97
C ILE A 2 19.82 -0.67 -16.94
N PRO A 3 21.09 -0.62 -16.50
CA PRO A 3 22.20 -0.22 -17.35
C PRO A 3 22.29 -1.12 -18.60
N GLU A 4 22.81 -0.58 -19.68
CA GLU A 4 22.86 -1.29 -20.97
C GLU A 4 23.60 -2.64 -20.89
N ASN A 5 24.70 -2.67 -20.16
CA ASN A 5 25.50 -3.89 -19.96
C ASN A 5 24.82 -4.94 -19.07
N ASP A 6 23.81 -4.52 -18.29
CA ASP A 6 23.09 -5.38 -17.35
C ASP A 6 21.70 -5.77 -17.89
N ARG A 7 21.37 -5.40 -19.14
CA ARG A 7 20.02 -5.66 -19.71
C ARG A 7 19.72 -7.16 -19.72
N PRO A 8 18.67 -7.59 -19.03
CA PRO A 8 18.32 -9.00 -18.95
C PRO A 8 17.75 -9.49 -20.27
N ILE A 9 18.14 -10.70 -20.63
CA ILE A 9 17.64 -11.40 -21.83
C ILE A 9 16.44 -12.29 -21.53
N ASP A 10 16.24 -12.65 -20.28
CA ASP A 10 15.17 -13.49 -19.77
C ASP A 10 14.80 -13.10 -18.33
N LEU A 11 13.75 -13.74 -17.81
CA LEU A 11 13.27 -13.51 -16.46
C LEU A 11 14.30 -13.89 -15.40
N ASP A 12 15.07 -14.95 -15.62
CA ASP A 12 16.05 -15.42 -14.64
C ASP A 12 17.22 -14.44 -14.49
N SER A 13 17.67 -13.84 -15.59
CA SER A 13 18.68 -12.79 -15.55
C SER A 13 18.16 -11.51 -14.91
N LEU A 14 16.89 -11.16 -15.17
CA LEU A 14 16.23 -10.04 -14.49
C LEU A 14 16.10 -10.28 -12.98
N SER A 15 15.69 -11.49 -12.58
CA SER A 15 15.56 -11.88 -11.18
C SER A 15 16.91 -11.78 -10.46
N ARG A 16 17.96 -12.37 -11.01
CA ARG A 16 19.31 -12.27 -10.41
C ARG A 16 19.77 -10.82 -10.27
N TRP A 17 19.54 -10.01 -11.28
CA TRP A 17 19.87 -8.59 -11.22
C TRP A 17 19.09 -7.86 -10.12
N ALA A 18 17.77 -8.07 -10.03
CA ALA A 18 16.93 -7.41 -9.04
C ALA A 18 17.32 -7.79 -7.60
N HIS A 19 17.51 -9.09 -7.33
CA HIS A 19 17.94 -9.57 -6.02
C HIS A 19 19.32 -9.04 -5.63
N SER A 20 20.28 -8.99 -6.56
CA SER A 20 21.59 -8.42 -6.28
C SER A 20 21.55 -6.92 -5.91
N ARG A 21 20.52 -6.19 -6.40
CA ARG A 21 20.31 -4.79 -6.01
C ARG A 21 19.75 -4.65 -4.61
N ILE A 22 18.84 -5.56 -4.22
CA ILE A 22 18.36 -5.62 -2.84
C ILE A 22 19.54 -5.91 -1.89
N ASP A 23 20.32 -6.94 -2.14
CA ASP A 23 21.48 -7.29 -1.33
C ASP A 23 22.44 -6.11 -1.15
N ALA A 24 22.64 -5.31 -2.20
CA ALA A 24 23.53 -4.14 -2.14
C ALA A 24 22.99 -2.96 -1.30
N HIS A 25 21.67 -2.91 -1.05
CA HIS A 25 21.04 -1.73 -0.43
C HIS A 25 20.30 -2.02 0.86
N ILE A 26 19.92 -3.27 1.12
CA ILE A 26 19.04 -3.61 2.24
C ILE A 26 19.61 -3.19 3.59
N GLU A 27 20.91 -3.38 3.81
CA GLU A 27 21.56 -3.03 5.07
C GLU A 27 21.48 -1.51 5.32
N ARG A 28 21.76 -0.71 4.30
CA ARG A 28 21.66 0.76 4.39
C ARG A 28 20.23 1.19 4.69
N CYS A 29 19.25 0.68 3.91
CA CYS A 29 17.84 1.04 4.08
C CYS A 29 17.31 0.61 5.47
N THR A 30 17.71 -0.57 5.96
CA THR A 30 17.33 -1.04 7.29
C THR A 30 17.93 -0.15 8.38
N ASN A 31 19.17 0.27 8.24
CA ASN A 31 19.80 1.18 9.20
C ASN A 31 19.17 2.57 9.18
N GLU A 32 18.86 3.11 8.01
CA GLU A 32 18.15 4.40 7.86
C GLU A 32 16.76 4.34 8.53
N ALA A 33 15.98 3.31 8.23
CA ALA A 33 14.67 3.10 8.85
C ALA A 33 14.74 2.92 10.38
N LEU A 34 15.74 2.17 10.87
CA LEU A 34 15.97 2.00 12.31
C LEU A 34 16.31 3.34 12.97
N MET A 35 17.16 4.15 12.37
CA MET A 35 17.51 5.46 12.90
C MET A 35 16.29 6.39 12.95
N GLU A 36 15.47 6.40 11.91
CA GLU A 36 14.22 7.17 11.88
C GLU A 36 13.26 6.71 12.98
N TRP A 37 13.09 5.39 13.14
CA TRP A 37 12.26 4.83 14.22
C TRP A 37 12.79 5.20 15.60
N LEU A 38 14.11 5.14 15.86
CA LEU A 38 14.72 5.52 17.13
C LEU A 38 14.51 6.99 17.48
N LEU A 39 14.45 7.86 16.47
CA LEU A 39 14.19 9.28 16.65
C LEU A 39 12.70 9.61 16.89
N ASN A 40 11.80 8.68 16.61
CA ASN A 40 10.38 8.89 16.82
C ASN A 40 10.03 8.81 18.32
N PRO A 41 9.54 9.92 18.95
CA PRO A 41 9.20 9.92 20.38
C PRO A 41 8.00 9.01 20.71
N HIS A 42 7.20 8.66 19.72
CA HIS A 42 6.02 7.80 19.85
C HIS A 42 6.27 6.37 19.37
N ARG A 43 7.54 5.99 19.20
CA ARG A 43 7.88 4.63 18.73
C ARG A 43 7.32 3.56 19.63
N ILE A 44 6.80 2.52 19.02
CA ILE A 44 6.31 1.31 19.69
C ILE A 44 7.23 0.15 19.31
N GLY A 45 7.54 -0.71 20.25
CA GLY A 45 8.42 -1.86 20.06
C GLY A 45 9.79 -1.71 20.70
N ASP A 46 10.62 -2.73 20.52
CA ASP A 46 11.98 -2.80 21.04
C ASP A 46 12.94 -3.17 19.90
N GLU A 47 14.03 -2.42 19.75
CA GLU A 47 15.06 -2.69 18.74
C GLU A 47 15.68 -4.07 18.86
N ASN A 48 15.69 -4.67 20.06
CA ASN A 48 16.19 -6.00 20.29
C ASN A 48 15.31 -7.10 19.66
N ASN A 49 14.08 -6.76 19.28
CA ASN A 49 13.16 -7.66 18.59
C ASN A 49 13.28 -7.57 17.06
N LEU A 50 14.20 -6.71 16.56
CA LEU A 50 14.41 -6.56 15.12
C LEU A 50 15.15 -7.79 14.57
N ASN A 51 14.46 -8.59 13.77
CA ASN A 51 15.06 -9.71 13.05
C ASN A 51 15.51 -9.27 11.65
N ARG A 52 16.83 -9.03 11.50
CA ARG A 52 17.39 -8.55 10.23
C ARG A 52 17.29 -9.59 9.10
N GLU A 53 17.43 -10.86 9.41
CA GLU A 53 17.33 -11.95 8.43
C GLU A 53 15.91 -12.00 7.87
N GLU A 54 14.91 -11.90 8.73
CA GLU A 54 13.50 -11.86 8.35
C GLU A 54 13.15 -10.64 7.47
N ILE A 55 13.74 -9.46 7.75
CA ILE A 55 13.58 -8.27 6.91
C ILE A 55 14.17 -8.51 5.52
N ILE A 56 15.34 -9.12 5.44
CA ILE A 56 15.99 -9.46 4.16
C ILE A 56 15.12 -10.43 3.37
N GLU A 57 14.63 -11.49 4.01
CA GLU A 57 13.74 -12.47 3.38
C GLU A 57 12.45 -11.81 2.87
N MET A 58 11.82 -10.96 3.67
CA MET A 58 10.63 -10.20 3.25
C MET A 58 10.91 -9.29 2.05
N ALA A 59 12.07 -8.64 2.01
CA ALA A 59 12.46 -7.80 0.89
C ALA A 59 12.63 -8.63 -0.40
N HIS A 60 13.24 -9.81 -0.30
CA HIS A 60 13.35 -10.73 -1.43
C HIS A 60 11.99 -11.25 -1.89
N CYS A 61 11.10 -11.63 -0.95
CA CYS A 61 9.72 -12.00 -1.29
C CYS A 61 8.96 -10.86 -1.99
N GLY A 62 9.14 -9.62 -1.56
CA GLY A 62 8.56 -8.45 -2.22
C GLY A 62 9.05 -8.29 -3.66
N ILE A 63 10.33 -8.53 -3.91
CA ILE A 63 10.89 -8.52 -5.26
C ILE A 63 10.34 -9.66 -6.12
N ASP A 64 10.18 -10.86 -5.56
CA ASP A 64 9.59 -11.99 -6.30
C ASP A 64 8.15 -11.69 -6.73
N LEU A 65 7.35 -11.12 -5.82
CA LEU A 65 5.98 -10.68 -6.14
C LEU A 65 5.97 -9.59 -7.22
N HIS A 66 6.92 -8.64 -7.16
CA HIS A 66 7.07 -7.64 -8.21
C HIS A 66 7.52 -8.25 -9.54
N LEU A 67 8.42 -9.23 -9.53
CA LEU A 67 8.84 -9.95 -10.75
C LEU A 67 7.69 -10.71 -11.42
N GLU A 68 6.74 -11.23 -10.65
CA GLU A 68 5.51 -11.80 -11.23
C GLU A 68 4.71 -10.73 -11.98
N GLU A 69 4.64 -9.52 -11.41
CA GLU A 69 3.97 -8.39 -12.07
C GLU A 69 4.69 -7.99 -13.37
N VAL A 70 6.02 -7.91 -13.34
CA VAL A 70 6.83 -7.65 -14.54
C VAL A 70 6.63 -8.74 -15.60
N ARG A 71 6.54 -10.01 -15.18
CA ARG A 71 6.22 -11.12 -16.09
C ARG A 71 4.85 -10.94 -16.72
N ASN A 72 3.85 -10.55 -15.93
CA ASN A 72 2.51 -10.28 -16.44
C ASN A 72 2.51 -9.13 -17.46
N CYS A 73 3.24 -8.06 -17.16
CA CYS A 73 3.40 -6.95 -18.09
C CYS A 73 4.08 -7.41 -19.38
N HIS A 74 5.20 -8.13 -19.29
CA HIS A 74 5.91 -8.66 -20.46
C HIS A 74 5.02 -9.53 -21.37
N SER A 75 4.13 -10.32 -20.77
CA SER A 75 3.28 -11.25 -21.51
C SER A 75 1.99 -10.63 -22.06
N ASN A 76 1.48 -9.59 -21.43
CA ASN A 76 0.11 -9.10 -21.67
C ASN A 76 0.05 -7.61 -22.04
N LEU A 77 1.17 -6.90 -22.08
CA LEU A 77 1.14 -5.48 -22.44
C LEU A 77 0.60 -5.27 -23.84
N ASN A 78 -0.33 -4.34 -23.98
CA ASN A 78 -0.87 -3.95 -25.27
C ASN A 78 0.23 -3.33 -26.14
N MET A 79 0.39 -3.84 -27.37
CA MET A 79 1.42 -3.35 -28.30
C MET A 79 1.23 -1.87 -28.68
N GLU A 80 -0.01 -1.37 -28.70
CA GLU A 80 -0.27 0.04 -28.96
C GLU A 80 0.25 0.92 -27.81
N GLU A 81 0.05 0.50 -26.56
CA GLU A 81 0.59 1.19 -25.38
C GLU A 81 2.11 1.13 -25.36
N LEU A 82 2.71 -0.02 -25.67
CA LEU A 82 4.15 -0.15 -25.81
C LEU A 82 4.69 0.85 -26.82
N GLN A 83 4.06 0.98 -27.99
CA GLN A 83 4.48 1.92 -29.02
C GLN A 83 4.33 3.39 -28.57
N LYS A 84 3.26 3.71 -27.86
CA LYS A 84 3.07 5.05 -27.26
C LYS A 84 4.15 5.34 -26.24
N TRP A 85 4.43 4.38 -25.36
CA TRP A 85 5.47 4.51 -24.32
C TRP A 85 6.86 4.71 -24.94
N ARG A 86 7.22 3.92 -25.95
CA ARG A 86 8.50 4.03 -26.69
C ARG A 86 8.68 5.38 -27.36
N LYS A 87 7.61 5.97 -27.88
CA LYS A 87 7.65 7.29 -28.52
C LYS A 87 7.74 8.44 -27.50
N GLY A 88 7.61 8.17 -26.22
CA GLY A 88 7.59 9.20 -25.19
C GLY A 88 6.37 10.14 -25.26
N GLY A 89 5.44 9.87 -26.19
CA GLY A 89 4.30 10.74 -26.46
C GLY A 89 3.16 10.63 -25.45
N GLN A 90 2.94 9.45 -24.97
CA GLN A 90 2.06 9.19 -23.83
C GLN A 90 2.74 8.17 -22.97
N ARG A 91 2.98 8.55 -21.76
CA ARG A 91 3.64 7.69 -20.79
C ARG A 91 2.69 6.60 -20.30
N GLY A 92 1.75 6.23 -21.17
CA GLY A 92 0.77 5.22 -20.93
C GLY A 92 0.12 5.42 -19.59
N THR A 93 0.18 4.41 -18.84
CA THR A 93 -0.27 4.36 -17.48
C THR A 93 0.83 4.68 -16.49
N PHE A 94 2.07 4.73 -16.92
CA PHE A 94 3.19 5.05 -16.08
C PHE A 94 4.12 6.01 -16.79
N PRO A 95 4.29 7.27 -16.32
CA PRO A 95 5.24 8.18 -16.94
C PRO A 95 6.64 7.58 -16.83
N ALA A 96 7.39 7.62 -17.91
CA ALA A 96 8.80 7.35 -17.83
C ALA A 96 9.41 8.29 -16.78
N PRO A 97 10.37 7.83 -15.95
CA PRO A 97 11.05 8.68 -14.99
C PRO A 97 11.53 9.97 -15.65
N ASP A 98 11.54 11.08 -14.89
CA ASP A 98 12.05 12.34 -15.41
C ASP A 98 13.45 12.14 -15.98
N GLY A 99 13.66 12.60 -17.21
CA GLY A 99 14.88 12.39 -17.94
C GLY A 99 14.98 11.08 -18.72
N PHE A 100 14.10 10.10 -18.48
CA PHE A 100 14.14 8.85 -19.25
C PHE A 100 13.88 9.09 -20.74
N ALA A 101 12.92 9.94 -21.05
CA ALA A 101 12.63 10.38 -22.41
C ALA A 101 13.71 11.30 -22.98
N ASN A 102 14.49 12.00 -22.14
CA ASN A 102 15.47 12.99 -22.51
C ASN A 102 16.92 12.48 -22.39
N SER A 103 17.13 11.34 -21.76
CA SER A 103 18.46 10.79 -21.49
C SER A 103 19.09 10.08 -22.69
N GLY A 104 18.40 9.96 -23.81
CA GLY A 104 18.83 9.17 -24.96
C GLY A 104 18.84 7.65 -24.71
N GLU A 105 18.37 7.21 -23.55
CA GLU A 105 18.21 5.79 -23.21
C GLU A 105 16.93 5.18 -23.79
N HIS A 106 16.28 5.91 -24.66
CA HIS A 106 15.22 5.38 -25.49
C HIS A 106 15.74 4.20 -26.30
N ILE A 107 14.92 3.21 -26.38
CA ILE A 107 15.13 2.09 -27.26
C ILE A 107 15.36 2.65 -28.65
N PRO A 108 16.48 2.29 -29.30
CA PRO A 108 16.76 2.78 -30.63
C PRO A 108 15.57 2.52 -31.56
N PRO A 109 15.29 3.42 -32.51
CA PRO A 109 14.17 3.28 -33.45
C PRO A 109 14.12 1.94 -34.16
N GLU A 110 15.26 1.29 -34.38
CA GLU A 110 15.37 -0.03 -35.00
C GLU A 110 14.75 -1.12 -34.10
N ILE A 111 14.71 -0.94 -32.80
CA ILE A 111 14.11 -1.88 -31.82
C ILE A 111 12.66 -1.51 -31.52
N SER A 112 12.23 -0.32 -31.93
CA SER A 112 10.89 0.19 -31.61
C SER A 112 9.72 -0.60 -32.24
N THR A 113 9.99 -1.48 -33.18
CA THR A 113 8.98 -2.34 -33.83
C THR A 113 8.94 -3.77 -33.28
N GLY A 114 9.91 -4.14 -32.45
CA GLY A 114 10.00 -5.47 -31.88
C GLY A 114 9.04 -5.71 -30.71
N SER A 115 8.99 -6.95 -30.24
CA SER A 115 8.28 -7.32 -29.02
C SER A 115 8.86 -6.60 -27.80
N ILE A 116 8.09 -6.56 -26.72
CA ILE A 116 8.53 -6.00 -25.44
C ILE A 116 9.78 -6.75 -24.93
N THR A 117 10.74 -6.00 -24.42
CA THR A 117 11.92 -6.55 -23.74
C THR A 117 11.68 -6.62 -22.22
N TRP A 118 12.48 -7.41 -21.51
CA TRP A 118 12.40 -7.51 -20.05
C TRP A 118 12.74 -6.18 -19.35
N SER A 119 13.67 -5.41 -19.92
CA SER A 119 13.99 -4.07 -19.42
C SER A 119 12.82 -3.09 -19.56
N GLU A 120 12.09 -3.17 -20.67
CA GLU A 120 10.89 -2.36 -20.86
C GLU A 120 9.76 -2.79 -19.92
N ALA A 121 9.53 -4.10 -19.80
CA ALA A 121 8.52 -4.62 -18.87
C ALA A 121 8.81 -4.18 -17.42
N TRP A 122 10.07 -4.24 -17.00
CA TRP A 122 10.50 -3.73 -15.69
C TRP A 122 10.22 -2.22 -15.53
N ALA A 123 10.50 -1.42 -16.55
CA ALA A 123 10.28 0.02 -16.50
C ALA A 123 8.79 0.39 -16.52
N ILE A 124 7.98 -0.34 -17.30
CA ILE A 124 6.54 -0.10 -17.45
C ILE A 124 5.76 -0.58 -16.23
N ALA A 125 6.11 -1.76 -15.69
CA ALA A 125 5.48 -2.33 -14.50
C ALA A 125 6.04 -1.76 -13.19
N ARG A 126 6.84 -0.69 -13.24
CA ARG A 126 7.35 -0.06 -12.03
C ARG A 126 6.19 0.45 -11.16
N PRO A 127 6.13 0.11 -9.84
CA PRO A 127 5.09 0.62 -8.96
C PRO A 127 5.32 2.10 -8.61
N TRP A 128 4.22 2.78 -8.32
CA TRP A 128 4.18 4.07 -7.65
C TRP A 128 3.91 3.86 -6.16
N PHE A 129 4.47 4.73 -5.33
CA PHE A 129 4.24 4.75 -3.88
C PHE A 129 3.22 5.82 -3.47
N VAL A 130 2.67 6.50 -4.43
CA VAL A 130 1.63 7.52 -4.31
C VAL A 130 0.75 7.47 -5.56
N ASP A 131 -0.33 8.20 -5.55
CA ASP A 131 -1.11 8.44 -6.76
C ASP A 131 -0.23 9.08 -7.85
N PRO A 132 -0.06 8.43 -9.03
CA PRO A 132 0.78 8.97 -10.10
C PRO A 132 0.27 10.28 -10.70
N ASP A 133 -0.99 10.63 -10.48
CA ASP A 133 -1.60 11.88 -10.96
C ASP A 133 -1.60 12.97 -9.86
N ALA A 134 -1.13 12.65 -8.65
CA ALA A 134 -1.02 13.60 -7.56
C ALA A 134 -0.02 14.74 -7.89
N PRO A 135 -0.18 15.91 -7.27
CA PRO A 135 0.79 16.99 -7.39
C PRO A 135 2.22 16.55 -7.05
N PRO A 136 3.24 17.13 -7.67
CA PRO A 136 4.63 16.82 -7.35
C PRO A 136 4.92 16.94 -5.85
N PHE A 137 5.71 16.02 -5.33
CA PHE A 137 6.09 15.92 -3.91
C PHE A 137 4.95 15.54 -2.94
N SER A 138 3.79 15.13 -3.45
CA SER A 138 2.75 14.54 -2.60
C SER A 138 3.26 13.22 -2.00
N MET A 139 3.07 13.05 -0.70
CA MET A 139 3.34 11.80 0.00
C MET A 139 2.04 11.03 0.26
N GLN A 140 0.91 11.69 0.15
CA GLN A 140 -0.41 11.17 0.48
C GLN A 140 -1.41 11.56 -0.61
N THR A 141 -2.44 10.75 -0.76
CA THR A 141 -3.63 11.07 -1.54
C THR A 141 -4.66 11.70 -0.61
N ILE A 142 -5.14 12.88 -0.97
CA ILE A 142 -6.05 13.67 -0.14
C ILE A 142 -7.38 13.82 -0.86
N HIS A 143 -8.48 13.52 -0.17
CA HIS A 143 -9.84 13.72 -0.66
C HIS A 143 -10.04 15.17 -1.14
N PRO A 144 -10.80 15.45 -2.23
CA PRO A 144 -10.97 16.80 -2.77
C PRO A 144 -11.46 17.83 -1.75
N GLU A 145 -12.29 17.45 -0.80
CA GLU A 145 -12.76 18.30 0.30
C GLU A 145 -11.80 18.30 1.53
N GLN A 146 -10.64 17.66 1.43
CA GLN A 146 -9.54 17.69 2.41
C GLN A 146 -9.85 17.11 3.82
N TRP A 147 -10.89 16.31 3.97
CA TRP A 147 -11.27 15.73 5.26
C TRP A 147 -10.85 14.26 5.43
N PHE A 148 -10.34 13.63 4.37
CA PHE A 148 -9.82 12.27 4.39
C PHE A 148 -8.52 12.20 3.60
N GLN A 149 -7.59 11.38 4.06
CA GLN A 149 -6.32 11.14 3.37
C GLN A 149 -5.90 9.69 3.53
N GLY A 150 -5.10 9.20 2.59
CA GLY A 150 -4.55 7.86 2.60
C GLY A 150 -3.18 7.81 1.95
N GLU A 151 -2.40 6.80 2.31
CA GLU A 151 -1.12 6.46 1.71
C GLU A 151 -1.23 5.11 1.05
N TYR A 152 -0.90 5.05 -0.23
CA TYR A 152 -0.83 3.79 -0.95
C TYR A 152 0.57 3.19 -0.78
N ASP A 153 0.64 1.90 -0.47
CA ASP A 153 1.93 1.22 -0.44
C ASP A 153 2.48 1.06 -1.86
N LEU A 154 1.68 0.50 -2.77
CA LEU A 154 2.03 0.37 -4.19
C LEU A 154 0.80 0.61 -5.08
N VAL A 155 1.01 1.35 -6.16
CA VAL A 155 0.04 1.50 -7.26
C VAL A 155 0.68 1.03 -8.55
N TYR A 156 0.06 0.08 -9.23
CA TYR A 156 0.44 -0.32 -10.59
C TYR A 156 -0.53 0.27 -11.61
N ARG A 157 0.03 0.77 -12.70
CA ARG A 157 -0.74 1.41 -13.77
C ARG A 157 -0.14 1.08 -15.13
N TRP A 158 -0.69 0.07 -15.78
CA TRP A 158 -0.35 -0.31 -17.15
C TRP A 158 -1.52 -1.02 -17.82
N ASN A 159 -1.59 -1.05 -19.17
CA ASN A 159 -2.76 -1.47 -19.95
C ASN A 159 -4.05 -0.72 -19.64
N GLY A 160 -3.96 0.55 -19.24
CA GLY A 160 -5.12 1.33 -18.81
C GLY A 160 -5.76 0.81 -17.51
N LYS A 161 -5.09 -0.09 -16.77
CA LYS A 161 -5.61 -0.70 -15.54
C LYS A 161 -4.90 -0.16 -14.33
N ILE A 162 -5.69 0.13 -13.30
CA ILE A 162 -5.19 0.59 -12.00
C ILE A 162 -5.32 -0.55 -11.00
N ARG A 163 -4.23 -0.84 -10.28
CA ARG A 163 -4.25 -1.79 -9.17
C ARG A 163 -3.56 -1.20 -7.97
N ILE A 164 -4.18 -1.32 -6.80
CA ILE A 164 -3.65 -0.86 -5.52
C ILE A 164 -3.29 -2.09 -4.70
N ILE A 165 -2.07 -2.11 -4.21
CA ILE A 165 -1.52 -3.19 -3.40
C ILE A 165 -1.20 -2.64 -2.01
N ASP A 166 -1.58 -3.39 -0.99
CA ASP A 166 -1.25 -3.13 0.40
C ASP A 166 -0.23 -4.18 0.88
N LEU A 167 0.90 -3.70 1.40
CA LEU A 167 2.00 -4.54 1.84
C LEU A 167 1.85 -4.89 3.32
N LYS A 168 1.98 -6.16 3.65
CA LYS A 168 1.94 -6.64 5.03
C LYS A 168 3.20 -7.42 5.38
N ALA A 169 3.95 -6.90 6.34
CA ALA A 169 5.15 -7.52 6.90
C ALA A 169 4.82 -8.67 7.87
N SER A 170 3.65 -9.32 7.74
CA SER A 170 3.26 -10.35 8.68
C SER A 170 3.91 -11.68 8.37
N VAL A 171 4.51 -12.28 9.39
CA VAL A 171 4.98 -13.67 9.39
C VAL A 171 3.87 -14.68 9.71
N GLY A 172 2.69 -14.22 9.86
CA GLY A 172 1.45 -14.84 9.56
C GLY A 172 0.73 -15.84 10.37
N ASN A 173 0.55 -15.76 11.65
CA ASN A 173 -0.38 -16.68 12.34
C ASN A 173 -1.82 -16.13 12.51
N ASN A 174 -2.06 -14.85 12.25
CA ASN A 174 -3.38 -14.23 12.36
C ASN A 174 -3.80 -13.63 11.02
N ASP A 175 -4.74 -14.26 10.35
CA ASP A 175 -5.33 -13.72 9.12
C ASP A 175 -6.23 -12.52 9.46
N ARG A 176 -5.69 -11.32 9.32
CA ARG A 176 -6.44 -10.05 9.40
C ARG A 176 -6.89 -9.57 8.02
N SER A 177 -6.96 -10.45 7.05
CA SER A 177 -7.22 -10.11 5.65
C SER A 177 -8.52 -9.33 5.46
N ARG A 178 -9.52 -9.53 6.32
CA ARG A 178 -10.77 -8.77 6.27
C ARG A 178 -10.54 -7.29 6.57
N LEU A 179 -9.77 -6.96 7.61
CA LEU A 179 -9.44 -5.56 7.93
C LEU A 179 -8.65 -4.89 6.79
N TYR A 180 -7.69 -5.62 6.25
CA TYR A 180 -6.89 -5.13 5.12
C TYR A 180 -7.74 -4.99 3.85
N SER A 181 -8.72 -5.86 3.65
CA SER A 181 -9.67 -5.74 2.54
C SER A 181 -10.52 -4.47 2.67
N GLU A 182 -11.02 -4.15 3.88
CA GLU A 182 -11.75 -2.90 4.10
C GLU A 182 -10.87 -1.66 3.88
N GLN A 183 -9.61 -1.70 4.32
CA GLN A 183 -8.64 -0.62 4.04
C GLN A 183 -8.46 -0.41 2.54
N LEU A 184 -8.26 -1.48 1.77
CA LEU A 184 -8.11 -1.41 0.32
C LEU A 184 -9.37 -0.88 -0.38
N ARG A 185 -10.56 -1.22 0.13
CA ARG A 185 -11.84 -0.69 -0.39
C ARG A 185 -11.95 0.81 -0.16
N LEU A 186 -11.47 1.31 0.99
CA LEU A 186 -11.38 2.75 1.25
C LEU A 186 -10.35 3.43 0.35
N TYR A 187 -9.23 2.77 0.07
CA TYR A 187 -8.24 3.27 -0.89
C TYR A 187 -8.80 3.34 -2.31
N SER A 188 -9.59 2.35 -2.74
CA SER A 188 -10.27 2.36 -4.03
C SER A 188 -11.31 3.49 -4.10
N TRP A 189 -12.05 3.74 -3.01
CA TRP A 189 -12.97 4.87 -2.92
C TRP A 189 -12.22 6.22 -2.96
N LEU A 190 -11.13 6.37 -2.22
CA LEU A 190 -10.33 7.60 -2.24
C LEU A 190 -9.76 7.87 -3.63
N TRP A 191 -9.27 6.83 -4.33
CA TRP A 191 -8.87 6.93 -5.73
C TRP A 191 -10.00 7.48 -6.61
N TRP A 192 -11.17 6.88 -6.51
CA TRP A 192 -12.32 7.28 -7.30
C TRP A 192 -12.75 8.73 -7.03
N GLU A 193 -12.76 9.18 -5.76
CA GLU A 193 -13.07 10.58 -5.41
C GLU A 193 -12.03 11.57 -5.95
N THR A 194 -10.77 11.21 -5.95
CA THR A 194 -9.68 12.09 -6.43
C THR A 194 -9.55 12.13 -7.95
N HIS A 195 -10.19 11.21 -8.66
CA HIS A 195 -10.22 11.12 -10.12
C HIS A 195 -11.60 11.45 -10.72
N ASP A 196 -12.22 12.48 -10.17
CA ASP A 196 -13.51 13.01 -10.65
C ASP A 196 -14.61 11.94 -10.78
N ARG A 197 -14.54 10.87 -9.99
CA ARG A 197 -15.45 9.70 -10.01
C ARG A 197 -15.51 9.00 -11.38
N GLY A 198 -14.51 9.19 -12.21
CA GLY A 198 -14.42 8.61 -13.55
C GLY A 198 -13.53 7.37 -13.64
N ASP A 199 -12.66 7.14 -12.66
CA ASP A 199 -11.62 6.10 -12.71
C ASP A 199 -11.83 5.08 -11.58
N ILE A 200 -12.19 3.86 -11.96
CA ILE A 200 -12.40 2.76 -11.00
C ILE A 200 -11.16 1.89 -10.96
N VAL A 201 -10.72 1.54 -9.75
CA VAL A 201 -9.58 0.64 -9.55
C VAL A 201 -9.93 -0.76 -10.03
N ASP A 202 -9.14 -1.30 -10.97
CA ASP A 202 -9.38 -2.61 -11.60
C ASP A 202 -9.05 -3.79 -10.67
N GLY A 203 -8.14 -3.60 -9.71
CA GLY A 203 -7.73 -4.67 -8.82
C GLY A 203 -7.18 -4.19 -7.49
N LEU A 204 -7.48 -4.95 -6.45
CA LEU A 204 -6.98 -4.74 -5.09
C LEU A 204 -6.27 -6.00 -4.64
N GLU A 205 -5.07 -5.86 -4.07
CA GLU A 205 -4.28 -7.00 -3.61
C GLU A 205 -3.65 -6.72 -2.25
N ILE A 206 -3.54 -7.76 -1.44
CA ILE A 206 -2.72 -7.77 -0.22
C ILE A 206 -1.50 -8.63 -0.51
N TRP A 207 -0.31 -8.07 -0.33
CA TRP A 207 0.94 -8.82 -0.43
C TRP A 207 1.51 -9.09 0.95
N TYR A 208 1.53 -10.35 1.35
CA TYR A 208 2.14 -10.82 2.58
C TYR A 208 3.60 -11.13 2.33
N LEU A 209 4.49 -10.25 2.75
CA LEU A 209 5.92 -10.34 2.46
C LEU A 209 6.59 -11.51 3.17
N GLY A 210 6.19 -11.82 4.41
CA GLY A 210 6.77 -12.95 5.14
C GLY A 210 6.60 -14.29 4.40
N PRO A 211 5.37 -14.72 4.05
CA PRO A 211 5.17 -15.97 3.30
C PRO A 211 5.34 -15.82 1.77
N GLY A 212 5.62 -14.61 1.25
CA GLY A 212 5.72 -14.37 -0.20
C GLY A 212 4.42 -14.67 -0.95
N LYS A 213 3.28 -14.29 -0.39
CA LYS A 213 1.95 -14.60 -0.95
C LYS A 213 1.15 -13.35 -1.23
N ARG A 214 0.27 -13.43 -2.22
CA ARG A 214 -0.73 -12.40 -2.51
C ARG A 214 -2.15 -12.93 -2.34
N LYS A 215 -3.03 -12.05 -1.89
CA LYS A 215 -4.46 -12.27 -1.81
C LYS A 215 -5.16 -11.21 -2.65
N ILE A 216 -6.00 -11.65 -3.58
CA ILE A 216 -6.83 -10.75 -4.38
C ILE A 216 -8.04 -10.38 -3.53
N VAL A 217 -8.41 -9.11 -3.58
CA VAL A 217 -9.59 -8.53 -2.96
C VAL A 217 -10.50 -8.02 -4.06
N ASP A 218 -11.80 -8.24 -3.92
CA ASP A 218 -12.77 -7.74 -4.89
C ASP A 218 -12.80 -6.21 -4.88
N SER A 219 -12.61 -5.62 -6.05
CA SER A 219 -12.73 -4.16 -6.22
C SER A 219 -14.19 -3.75 -6.15
N PRO A 220 -14.54 -2.68 -5.41
CA PRO A 220 -15.90 -2.18 -5.36
C PRO A 220 -16.35 -1.65 -6.73
N ASP A 221 -17.57 -1.96 -7.09
CA ASP A 221 -18.22 -1.35 -8.25
C ASP A 221 -18.67 0.11 -7.95
N GLU A 222 -19.12 0.83 -8.95
CA GLU A 222 -19.57 2.22 -8.80
C GLU A 222 -20.69 2.39 -7.76
N LYS A 223 -21.62 1.45 -7.68
CA LYS A 223 -22.70 1.50 -6.68
C LYS A 223 -22.18 1.39 -5.28
N GLU A 224 -21.19 0.54 -5.10
CA GLU A 224 -20.56 0.35 -3.82
C GLU A 224 -19.68 1.54 -3.44
N LEU A 225 -18.96 2.13 -4.40
CA LEU A 225 -18.19 3.37 -4.19
C LEU A 225 -19.10 4.54 -3.76
N ILE A 226 -20.29 4.67 -4.37
CA ILE A 226 -21.29 5.65 -3.94
C ILE A 226 -21.77 5.37 -2.50
N ARG A 227 -21.97 4.10 -2.12
CA ARG A 227 -22.37 3.73 -0.78
C ARG A 227 -21.27 4.07 0.24
N ILE A 228 -20.01 3.74 -0.08
CA ILE A 228 -18.86 4.07 0.76
C ILE A 228 -18.74 5.60 0.95
N SER A 229 -18.89 6.36 -0.15
CA SER A 229 -18.84 7.83 -0.12
C SER A 229 -19.88 8.40 0.86
N LYS A 230 -21.10 7.87 0.84
CA LYS A 230 -22.17 8.29 1.75
C LYS A 230 -21.83 7.95 3.20
N GLU A 231 -21.40 6.72 3.47
CA GLU A 231 -21.03 6.25 4.81
C GLU A 231 -19.86 7.07 5.38
N MET A 232 -18.84 7.33 4.59
CA MET A 232 -17.69 8.14 5.00
C MET A 232 -18.07 9.57 5.30
N LYS A 233 -18.98 10.15 4.51
CA LYS A 233 -19.50 11.51 4.75
C LYS A 233 -20.31 11.57 6.04
N GLU A 234 -21.18 10.61 6.31
CA GLU A 234 -21.93 10.51 7.57
C GLU A 234 -21.01 10.41 8.79
N ILE A 235 -19.91 9.63 8.67
CA ILE A 235 -18.88 9.55 9.72
C ILE A 235 -18.22 10.91 9.93
N TYR A 236 -17.81 11.57 8.86
CA TYR A 236 -17.17 12.89 8.92
C TYR A 236 -18.08 13.94 9.58
N GLU A 237 -19.35 14.00 9.17
CA GLU A 237 -20.35 14.92 9.76
C GLU A 237 -20.59 14.61 11.25
N THR A 238 -20.63 13.33 11.61
CA THR A 238 -20.76 12.91 13.02
C THR A 238 -19.57 13.36 13.85
N LEU A 239 -18.35 13.17 13.33
CA LEU A 239 -17.13 13.62 14.01
C LEU A 239 -17.05 15.13 14.11
N GLY A 240 -17.50 15.86 13.09
CA GLY A 240 -17.56 17.32 13.07
C GLY A 240 -18.54 17.91 14.09
N ASN A 241 -19.50 17.14 14.56
CA ASN A 241 -20.47 17.54 15.59
C ASN A 241 -19.99 17.28 17.02
N ILE A 242 -18.84 16.63 17.21
CA ILE A 242 -18.23 16.42 18.54
C ILE A 242 -17.45 17.68 18.92
N ASN A 243 -18.03 18.51 19.77
CA ASN A 243 -17.43 19.78 20.22
C ASN A 243 -16.92 19.73 21.67
N SER A 244 -17.31 18.72 22.42
CA SER A 244 -16.93 18.52 23.84
C SER A 244 -16.82 17.04 24.17
N GLU A 245 -16.29 16.74 25.36
CA GLU A 245 -16.25 15.36 25.87
C GLU A 245 -17.64 14.75 26.02
N ASP A 246 -18.64 15.59 26.31
CA ASP A 246 -20.02 15.16 26.49
C ASP A 246 -20.68 14.71 25.17
N ASP A 247 -20.18 15.20 24.05
CA ASP A 247 -20.65 14.83 22.71
C ASP A 247 -19.98 13.52 22.20
N ALA A 248 -18.91 13.09 22.87
CA ALA A 248 -18.22 11.87 22.49
C ALA A 248 -19.10 10.63 22.74
N PRO A 249 -19.08 9.65 21.84
CA PRO A 249 -19.87 8.45 22.03
C PRO A 249 -19.44 7.73 23.31
N LEU A 250 -20.42 7.42 24.17
CA LEU A 250 -20.21 6.73 25.45
C LEU A 250 -19.58 5.34 25.29
N ASN A 251 -19.56 4.80 24.10
CA ASN A 251 -18.91 3.54 23.77
C ASN A 251 -17.80 3.78 22.73
N PRO A 252 -16.62 4.25 23.15
CA PRO A 252 -15.57 4.74 22.27
C PRO A 252 -14.92 3.64 21.39
N SER A 253 -15.26 2.40 21.57
CA SER A 253 -14.73 1.31 20.77
C SER A 253 -15.77 0.19 20.66
N PRO A 254 -16.76 0.33 19.76
CA PRO A 254 -17.59 -0.82 19.44
C PRO A 254 -16.66 -1.93 18.97
N ILE A 255 -16.65 -3.03 19.69
CA ILE A 255 -15.97 -4.23 19.25
C ILE A 255 -16.85 -4.79 18.15
N HIS A 256 -16.44 -4.59 16.92
CA HIS A 256 -17.09 -5.25 15.81
C HIS A 256 -16.68 -6.71 15.80
N TYR A 257 -17.58 -7.56 16.23
CA TYR A 257 -17.45 -8.99 16.08
C TYR A 257 -17.95 -9.37 14.69
N PHE A 258 -17.21 -10.19 14.00
CA PHE A 258 -17.67 -10.84 12.79
C PHE A 258 -17.47 -12.34 12.91
N GLU A 259 -18.32 -13.07 12.24
CA GLU A 259 -18.29 -14.53 12.25
C GLU A 259 -17.56 -15.02 11.00
N GLU A 260 -16.46 -15.71 11.19
CA GLU A 260 -15.73 -16.36 10.11
C GLU A 260 -15.55 -17.84 10.47
N GLY A 261 -16.11 -18.72 9.63
CA GLY A 261 -16.03 -20.16 9.87
C GLY A 261 -16.75 -20.65 11.15
N GLY A 262 -17.76 -19.92 11.62
CA GLY A 262 -18.48 -20.23 12.85
C GLY A 262 -17.79 -19.79 14.13
N ILE A 263 -16.71 -19.00 14.01
CA ILE A 263 -15.98 -18.43 15.14
C ILE A 263 -16.20 -16.92 15.16
N GLN A 264 -16.61 -16.39 16.30
CA GLN A 264 -16.68 -14.95 16.50
C GLN A 264 -15.28 -14.39 16.68
N ILE A 265 -14.83 -13.61 15.69
CA ILE A 265 -13.53 -12.95 15.74
C ILE A 265 -13.74 -11.48 16.09
N GLY A 266 -13.22 -11.05 17.22
CA GLY A 266 -13.19 -9.63 17.57
C GLY A 266 -12.12 -8.91 16.77
N ILE A 267 -12.43 -7.74 16.23
CA ILE A 267 -11.44 -6.86 15.54
C ILE A 267 -10.35 -6.40 16.50
N ALA A 268 -10.63 -6.40 17.77
CA ALA A 268 -9.64 -6.24 18.81
C ALA A 268 -9.53 -7.54 19.57
N ASP A 269 -8.32 -8.01 19.68
CA ASP A 269 -7.96 -8.82 20.82
C ASP A 269 -8.55 -8.14 22.05
N ASN A 270 -8.89 -8.86 23.04
CA ASN A 270 -9.45 -8.39 24.30
C ASN A 270 -9.47 -6.84 24.48
N PRO A 271 -10.61 -6.18 24.72
CA PRO A 271 -10.67 -4.73 24.99
C PRO A 271 -9.66 -4.26 26.01
N VAL A 272 -9.37 -5.07 27.02
CA VAL A 272 -8.36 -4.80 28.05
C VAL A 272 -6.96 -4.65 27.46
N GLU A 273 -6.57 -5.46 26.49
CA GLU A 273 -5.26 -5.35 25.82
C GLU A 273 -5.17 -4.06 24.99
N ARG A 274 -6.25 -3.69 24.31
CA ARG A 274 -6.31 -2.42 23.57
C ARG A 274 -6.21 -1.22 24.53
N CYS A 275 -6.89 -1.25 25.66
CA CYS A 275 -6.84 -0.20 26.65
C CYS A 275 -5.45 -0.03 27.27
N LYS A 276 -4.66 -1.11 27.40
CA LYS A 276 -3.28 -1.05 27.91
C LYS A 276 -2.36 -0.16 27.06
N THR A 277 -2.61 -0.07 25.78
CA THR A 277 -1.79 0.69 24.82
C THR A 277 -2.50 1.95 24.31
N CYS A 278 -3.72 2.22 24.76
CA CYS A 278 -4.49 3.36 24.30
C CYS A 278 -3.95 4.66 24.91
N PRO A 279 -3.53 5.65 24.10
CA PRO A 279 -3.03 6.92 24.63
C PRO A 279 -4.13 7.75 25.32
N TYR A 280 -5.40 7.45 25.07
CA TYR A 280 -6.56 8.15 25.62
C TYR A 280 -7.22 7.41 26.78
N VAL A 281 -6.62 6.34 27.30
CA VAL A 281 -7.22 5.51 28.36
C VAL A 281 -7.58 6.31 29.61
N ALA A 282 -6.78 7.31 29.95
CA ALA A 282 -7.03 8.18 31.14
C ALA A 282 -8.23 9.11 30.95
N LEU A 283 -8.59 9.44 29.73
CA LEU A 283 -9.71 10.32 29.37
C LEU A 283 -10.96 9.51 28.98
N CYS A 284 -10.81 8.20 28.76
CA CYS A 284 -11.91 7.35 28.33
C CYS A 284 -12.88 7.10 29.52
N PRO A 285 -14.19 7.42 29.39
CA PRO A 285 -15.16 7.16 30.44
C PRO A 285 -15.24 5.69 30.86
N GLN A 286 -15.02 4.77 29.91
CA GLN A 286 -14.98 3.33 30.16
C GLN A 286 -13.65 2.92 30.81
N GLY A 287 -12.54 3.46 30.31
CA GLY A 287 -11.21 3.19 30.85
C GLY A 287 -11.04 3.70 32.27
N GLY A 288 -11.60 4.87 32.59
CA GLY A 288 -11.53 5.48 33.94
C GLY A 288 -12.28 4.73 35.05
N HIS A 289 -13.18 3.83 34.67
CA HIS A 289 -14.05 3.15 35.65
C HIS A 289 -13.74 1.64 35.79
N ASP A 290 -12.89 1.08 34.91
CA ASP A 290 -12.56 -0.33 34.99
C ASP A 290 -11.28 -0.56 35.82
N ALA A 291 -11.47 -1.01 37.05
CA ALA A 291 -10.40 -1.30 38.00
C ALA A 291 -9.45 -2.43 37.53
N SER A 292 -9.81 -3.14 36.47
CA SER A 292 -8.95 -4.17 35.85
C SER A 292 -7.91 -3.58 34.90
N LEU A 293 -8.04 -2.31 34.50
CA LEU A 293 -7.10 -1.64 33.64
C LEU A 293 -5.87 -1.14 34.43
N PRO A 294 -4.65 -1.46 33.99
CA PRO A 294 -3.44 -1.28 34.81
C PRO A 294 -3.06 0.17 35.12
N ASN A 295 -3.61 1.16 34.44
CA ASN A 295 -3.19 2.56 34.54
C ASN A 295 -4.11 3.49 35.34
N HIS A 296 -5.14 2.98 36.00
CA HIS A 296 -6.11 3.81 36.72
C HIS A 296 -5.83 4.04 38.19
N LYS A 297 -4.66 3.69 38.69
CA LYS A 297 -4.37 3.81 40.12
C LYS A 297 -3.69 5.11 40.53
N THR A 298 -3.47 6.05 39.63
CA THR A 298 -2.78 7.31 39.97
C THR A 298 -3.27 8.45 39.09
N ALA A 299 -4.38 9.03 39.44
CA ALA A 299 -4.67 10.45 39.24
C ALA A 299 -5.09 11.06 40.55
#